data_73b876ba3b6ef1e5fe938769c1ea3826
#
_entry.id   73b876ba3b6ef1e5fe938769c1ea3826
#
_cell.length_a   1.000
_cell.length_b   1.000
_cell.length_c   1.000
_cell.angle_alpha   90.00
_cell.angle_beta   90.00
_cell.angle_gamma   90.00
#
_symmetry.space_group_name_H-M   'P 1'
#
loop_
_entity.id
_entity.type
_entity.pdbx_description
1 polymer ?
#
loop_
_entity_poly.entity_id
_entity_poly.type
_entity_poly.pdbx_seq_one_letter_code
_entity_poly.pdbx_strand_id
1 'polypeptide(L)'
;NLDKWQFPSIELPPQSLITICASGLDKVRIPARWESLVRADNVWKYWNASSIPANYASWKDLGYNDQNWSSGAGGIGYGDNDDQTTIAPTPSILLRHEFVVYDVEEITHLIFHADYDDGFIAYLNGQEIMRSDNLSVSPAYHELTSSQHEAAMYSGGIPDDVIFDEEEVEELLLDGANILAIRVHNASTNSSDLTGNFFLSAGLTSAQSQYQNIPAWFSPPVVLPHASFKLATGETIIISDTNEVISDSIAIPEGLTPNLSRGRTPDGMGNWCFFNTPTPNGTNNQSNC
;
A
#
# COMPACT_ATOMS: atom_id res chain seq x y z
N ASN A 1 -35.62 -7.02 0.94
CA ASN A 1 -35.23 -5.64 1.22
C ASN A 1 -34.35 -5.18 0.05
N LEU A 2 -34.81 -4.20 -0.74
CA LEU A 2 -34.07 -3.65 -1.88
C LEU A 2 -33.04 -2.60 -1.46
N ASP A 3 -33.10 -2.15 -0.21
CA ASP A 3 -32.23 -1.13 0.36
C ASP A 3 -31.24 -1.73 1.38
N LYS A 4 -30.70 -2.91 1.07
CA LYS A 4 -29.81 -3.65 1.97
C LYS A 4 -28.39 -3.13 1.95
N TRP A 5 -27.93 -2.63 0.80
CA TRP A 5 -26.60 -2.08 0.58
C TRP A 5 -26.62 -1.17 -0.65
N GLN A 6 -25.95 -0.05 -0.57
CA GLN A 6 -25.83 0.90 -1.68
C GLN A 6 -24.44 0.75 -2.33
N PHE A 7 -24.42 0.80 -3.66
CA PHE A 7 -23.17 0.88 -4.38
C PHE A 7 -22.41 2.16 -4.00
N PRO A 8 -21.09 2.09 -3.84
CA PRO A 8 -20.28 3.30 -3.70
C PRO A 8 -20.47 4.19 -4.93
N SER A 9 -20.23 5.49 -4.76
CA SER A 9 -20.25 6.44 -5.87
C SER A 9 -19.03 6.22 -6.77
N ILE A 10 -19.19 5.36 -7.77
CA ILE A 10 -18.17 5.02 -8.78
C ILE A 10 -18.70 5.30 -10.17
N GLU A 11 -17.84 5.84 -11.01
CA GLU A 11 -18.12 5.99 -12.43
C GLU A 11 -17.69 4.72 -13.18
N LEU A 12 -18.66 4.02 -13.76
CA LEU A 12 -18.40 2.83 -14.59
C LEU A 12 -18.51 3.21 -16.06
N PRO A 13 -17.39 3.23 -16.82
CA PRO A 13 -17.43 3.39 -18.25
C PRO A 13 -18.29 2.32 -18.94
N PRO A 14 -18.87 2.58 -20.11
CA PRO A 14 -19.63 1.57 -20.85
C PRO A 14 -18.83 0.28 -21.04
N GLN A 15 -19.47 -0.87 -20.80
CA GLN A 15 -18.88 -2.21 -20.90
C GLN A 15 -17.82 -2.53 -19.81
N SER A 16 -17.67 -1.70 -18.79
CA SER A 16 -16.82 -2.01 -17.63
C SER A 16 -17.47 -3.06 -16.74
N LEU A 17 -16.62 -3.81 -16.05
CA LEU A 17 -17.00 -4.78 -15.05
C LEU A 17 -16.49 -4.32 -13.68
N ILE A 18 -17.24 -4.57 -12.63
CA ILE A 18 -16.83 -4.39 -11.25
C ILE A 18 -17.09 -5.67 -10.46
N THR A 19 -16.13 -6.06 -9.65
CA THR A 19 -16.29 -7.16 -8.70
C THR A 19 -16.60 -6.58 -7.33
N ILE A 20 -17.61 -7.12 -6.64
CA ILE A 20 -18.00 -6.76 -5.28
C ILE A 20 -17.93 -8.00 -4.39
N CYS A 21 -17.27 -7.89 -3.25
CA CYS A 21 -17.15 -8.96 -2.28
C CYS A 21 -18.35 -8.95 -1.33
N ALA A 22 -19.16 -10.00 -1.32
CA ALA A 22 -20.23 -10.18 -0.34
C ALA A 22 -19.65 -10.74 0.98
N SER A 23 -18.88 -9.94 1.68
CA SER A 23 -18.10 -10.34 2.87
C SER A 23 -18.77 -9.99 4.20
N GLY A 24 -19.70 -9.04 4.19
CA GLY A 24 -20.31 -8.45 5.38
C GLY A 24 -19.47 -7.35 6.04
N LEU A 25 -18.39 -6.89 5.40
CA LEU A 25 -17.47 -5.90 5.97
C LEU A 25 -17.91 -4.44 5.76
N ASP A 26 -18.78 -4.17 4.80
CA ASP A 26 -19.28 -2.82 4.45
C ASP A 26 -18.16 -1.81 4.10
N LYS A 27 -17.10 -2.27 3.42
CA LYS A 27 -16.02 -1.40 2.96
C LYS A 27 -16.33 -0.95 1.53
N VAL A 28 -16.77 0.29 1.37
CA VAL A 28 -17.26 0.82 0.09
C VAL A 28 -16.32 1.83 -0.55
N ARG A 29 -15.36 2.37 0.20
CA ARG A 29 -14.40 3.33 -0.30
C ARG A 29 -13.23 2.59 -0.95
N ILE A 30 -13.07 2.78 -2.26
CA ILE A 30 -11.98 2.21 -3.06
C ILE A 30 -11.18 3.34 -3.70
N PRO A 31 -9.87 3.17 -3.89
CA PRO A 31 -9.06 4.18 -4.56
C PRO A 31 -9.48 4.32 -6.03
N ALA A 32 -9.74 5.56 -6.45
CA ALA A 32 -9.89 5.92 -7.85
C ALA A 32 -8.53 6.00 -8.56
N ARG A 33 -7.46 6.26 -7.79
CA ARG A 33 -6.08 6.33 -8.28
C ARG A 33 -5.08 6.14 -7.15
N TRP A 34 -3.81 5.92 -7.53
CA TRP A 34 -2.68 5.85 -6.61
C TRP A 34 -1.65 6.94 -6.92
N GLU A 35 -1.13 7.58 -5.88
CA GLU A 35 -0.09 8.59 -5.97
C GLU A 35 0.95 8.41 -4.86
N SER A 36 2.16 8.90 -5.07
CA SER A 36 3.22 8.82 -4.06
C SER A 36 3.22 10.05 -3.17
N LEU A 37 3.06 9.84 -1.86
CA LEU A 37 3.31 10.84 -0.82
C LEU A 37 4.80 11.05 -0.63
N VAL A 38 5.57 9.94 -0.64
CA VAL A 38 7.03 9.94 -0.53
C VAL A 38 7.63 9.02 -1.60
N ARG A 39 8.70 9.49 -2.25
CA ARG A 39 9.51 8.72 -3.19
C ARG A 39 10.95 8.63 -2.71
N ALA A 40 11.65 7.57 -3.07
CA ALA A 40 13.05 7.42 -2.70
C ALA A 40 13.91 8.60 -3.17
N ASP A 41 13.67 9.12 -4.38
CA ASP A 41 14.40 10.25 -4.98
C ASP A 41 14.06 11.63 -4.38
N ASN A 42 13.16 11.72 -3.41
CA ASN A 42 12.94 12.95 -2.65
C ASN A 42 14.18 13.34 -1.84
N VAL A 43 14.26 14.60 -1.41
CA VAL A 43 15.36 15.06 -0.56
C VAL A 43 15.07 14.68 0.88
N TRP A 44 15.94 13.84 1.44
CA TRP A 44 15.87 13.37 2.81
C TRP A 44 16.86 14.12 3.71
N LYS A 45 16.53 14.26 4.98
CA LYS A 45 17.47 14.52 6.05
C LYS A 45 18.09 13.21 6.49
N TYR A 46 19.41 13.20 6.71
CA TYR A 46 20.09 12.01 7.20
C TYR A 46 21.13 12.31 8.26
N TRP A 47 21.31 11.37 9.17
CA TRP A 47 22.33 11.38 10.19
C TRP A 47 23.18 10.13 10.11
N ASN A 48 24.43 10.32 9.69
CA ASN A 48 25.41 9.24 9.70
C ASN A 48 25.81 8.97 11.16
N ALA A 49 25.61 7.75 11.59
CA ALA A 49 25.64 7.37 12.99
C ALA A 49 27.03 7.32 13.65
N SER A 50 27.96 8.18 13.27
CA SER A 50 29.24 8.34 14.00
C SER A 50 29.04 8.77 15.46
N SER A 51 27.89 9.34 15.80
CA SER A 51 27.49 9.73 17.17
C SER A 51 25.97 9.72 17.27
N ILE A 52 25.43 9.51 18.48
CA ILE A 52 24.01 9.61 18.75
C ILE A 52 23.57 11.08 18.62
N PRO A 53 22.56 11.42 17.80
CA PRO A 53 22.09 12.79 17.70
C PRO A 53 21.44 13.27 18.99
N ALA A 54 21.41 14.59 19.18
CA ALA A 54 20.75 15.19 20.35
C ALA A 54 19.27 14.80 20.40
N ASN A 55 18.73 14.56 21.59
CA ASN A 55 17.32 14.14 21.79
C ASN A 55 16.91 12.90 20.99
N TYR A 56 17.80 11.92 20.88
CA TYR A 56 17.61 10.70 20.10
C TYR A 56 16.29 9.98 20.37
N ALA A 57 15.74 10.04 21.59
CA ALA A 57 14.48 9.36 21.90
C ALA A 57 13.30 9.84 21.04
N SER A 58 13.33 11.08 20.53
CA SER A 58 12.29 11.70 19.71
C SER A 58 12.66 11.89 18.23
N TRP A 59 13.78 11.33 17.79
CA TRP A 59 14.25 11.53 16.41
C TRP A 59 13.24 11.14 15.33
N LYS A 60 12.31 10.24 15.64
CA LYS A 60 11.27 9.75 14.75
C LYS A 60 9.97 10.56 14.78
N ASP A 61 9.88 11.56 15.69
CA ASP A 61 8.67 12.37 15.88
C ASP A 61 8.65 13.57 14.94
N LEU A 62 7.47 14.02 14.51
CA LEU A 62 7.28 15.15 13.58
C LEU A 62 7.95 16.44 14.07
N GLY A 63 7.89 16.75 15.35
CA GLY A 63 8.46 17.99 15.93
C GLY A 63 9.96 17.95 16.22
N TYR A 64 10.68 16.91 15.80
CA TYR A 64 12.13 16.81 16.07
C TYR A 64 12.93 17.84 15.26
N ASN A 65 13.91 18.50 15.89
CA ASN A 65 14.76 19.46 15.22
C ASN A 65 15.96 18.76 14.53
N ASP A 66 15.86 18.60 13.20
CA ASP A 66 16.87 18.00 12.32
C ASP A 66 17.64 19.03 11.47
N GLN A 67 17.63 20.32 11.87
CA GLN A 67 18.29 21.38 11.09
C GLN A 67 19.80 21.16 10.89
N ASN A 68 20.45 20.45 11.80
CA ASN A 68 21.88 20.13 11.74
C ASN A 68 22.17 18.80 11.01
N TRP A 69 21.14 18.11 10.54
CA TRP A 69 21.33 16.90 9.76
C TRP A 69 21.75 17.22 8.32
N SER A 70 22.50 16.35 7.70
CA SER A 70 22.80 16.44 6.28
C SER A 70 21.56 16.25 5.44
N SER A 71 21.60 16.65 4.18
CA SER A 71 20.49 16.45 3.22
C SER A 71 21.02 15.91 1.92
N GLY A 72 20.25 15.01 1.30
CA GLY A 72 20.57 14.44 0.00
C GLY A 72 19.35 13.80 -0.63
N ALA A 73 19.38 13.60 -1.94
CA ALA A 73 18.39 12.78 -2.62
C ALA A 73 18.56 11.32 -2.15
N GLY A 74 17.44 10.61 -1.90
CA GLY A 74 17.51 9.16 -1.60
C GLY A 74 17.83 8.38 -2.89
N GLY A 75 18.10 7.10 -2.88
CA GLY A 75 18.90 6.23 -2.12
C GLY A 75 20.14 6.84 -1.47
N ILE A 76 20.17 6.67 -0.21
CA ILE A 76 21.27 7.15 0.60
C ILE A 76 22.02 5.95 1.17
N GLY A 77 23.28 5.85 0.84
CA GLY A 77 24.08 4.71 1.24
C GLY A 77 25.55 4.82 0.80
N TYR A 78 26.20 3.69 0.63
CA TYR A 78 27.55 3.58 0.11
C TYR A 78 27.81 2.18 -0.43
N GLY A 79 28.74 2.02 -1.40
CA GLY A 79 29.22 0.72 -1.88
C GLY A 79 29.08 0.58 -3.39
N ASP A 80 28.12 -0.14 -3.85
CA ASP A 80 27.90 -0.72 -5.20
C ASP A 80 27.50 0.25 -6.32
N ASN A 81 27.50 1.58 -6.06
CA ASN A 81 27.22 2.67 -7.00
C ASN A 81 25.76 2.77 -7.46
N ASP A 82 24.82 2.33 -6.66
CA ASP A 82 23.37 2.49 -6.85
C ASP A 82 22.79 3.69 -6.06
N ASP A 83 23.55 4.26 -5.12
CA ASP A 83 23.15 5.39 -4.29
C ASP A 83 23.27 6.73 -5.02
N GLN A 84 22.24 7.58 -4.91
CA GLN A 84 22.31 8.97 -5.39
C GLN A 84 23.06 9.89 -4.41
N THR A 85 23.00 9.59 -3.12
CA THR A 85 23.74 10.28 -2.08
C THR A 85 24.68 9.31 -1.38
N THR A 86 25.95 9.36 -1.77
CA THR A 86 26.99 8.51 -1.15
C THR A 86 27.45 9.09 0.17
N ILE A 87 27.46 8.26 1.22
CA ILE A 87 27.91 8.60 2.57
C ILE A 87 29.18 7.84 2.96
N ALA A 88 29.80 8.25 4.06
CA ALA A 88 30.91 7.47 4.64
C ALA A 88 30.36 6.16 5.25
N PRO A 89 31.13 5.05 5.18
CA PRO A 89 30.73 3.78 5.78
C PRO A 89 30.34 3.92 7.25
N THR A 90 29.23 3.27 7.62
CA THR A 90 28.63 3.37 8.95
C THR A 90 27.84 2.10 9.27
N PRO A 91 27.77 1.66 10.55
CA PRO A 91 26.93 0.53 10.93
C PRO A 91 25.42 0.83 10.89
N SER A 92 25.02 2.09 10.88
CA SER A 92 23.62 2.48 10.75
C SER A 92 23.48 3.94 10.32
N ILE A 93 22.33 4.29 9.75
CA ILE A 93 21.94 5.64 9.33
C ILE A 93 20.51 5.93 9.76
N LEU A 94 20.23 7.18 10.14
CA LEU A 94 18.88 7.68 10.36
C LEU A 94 18.49 8.55 9.17
N LEU A 95 17.27 8.32 8.65
CA LEU A 95 16.66 9.05 7.54
C LEU A 95 15.36 9.68 8.01
N ARG A 96 15.07 10.90 7.54
CA ARG A 96 13.81 11.61 7.81
C ARG A 96 13.35 12.34 6.57
N HIS A 97 12.06 12.22 6.26
CA HIS A 97 11.42 12.99 5.18
C HIS A 97 10.06 13.51 5.65
N GLU A 98 9.94 14.82 5.72
CA GLU A 98 8.66 15.49 6.01
C GLU A 98 7.86 15.67 4.73
N PHE A 99 6.57 15.34 4.77
CA PHE A 99 5.65 15.47 3.64
C PHE A 99 4.30 16.01 4.13
N VAL A 100 3.45 16.48 3.20
CA VAL A 100 2.15 17.08 3.50
C VAL A 100 1.03 16.20 2.97
N VAL A 101 0.04 15.93 3.81
CA VAL A 101 -1.25 15.36 3.44
C VAL A 101 -2.30 16.47 3.46
N TYR A 102 -3.03 16.64 2.37
CA TYR A 102 -4.01 17.72 2.25
C TYR A 102 -5.35 17.38 2.89
N ASP A 103 -5.76 16.11 2.80
CA ASP A 103 -7.01 15.59 3.35
C ASP A 103 -6.86 14.09 3.56
N VAL A 104 -6.79 13.65 4.82
CA VAL A 104 -6.68 12.23 5.19
C VAL A 104 -7.93 11.47 4.79
N GLU A 105 -9.11 12.12 4.84
CA GLU A 105 -10.37 11.46 4.47
C GLU A 105 -10.42 11.05 2.99
N GLU A 106 -9.61 11.62 2.11
CA GLU A 106 -9.49 11.18 0.72
C GLU A 106 -8.63 9.92 0.55
N ILE A 107 -7.86 9.52 1.55
CA ILE A 107 -6.95 8.36 1.50
C ILE A 107 -7.64 7.12 2.05
N THR A 108 -7.73 6.08 1.24
CA THR A 108 -8.36 4.80 1.64
C THR A 108 -7.34 3.73 2.01
N HIS A 109 -6.14 3.81 1.45
CA HIS A 109 -5.08 2.84 1.67
C HIS A 109 -3.72 3.53 1.60
N LEU A 110 -2.75 2.99 2.35
CA LEU A 110 -1.34 3.29 2.18
C LEU A 110 -0.58 2.02 1.80
N ILE A 111 0.48 2.18 1.03
CA ILE A 111 1.47 1.13 0.81
C ILE A 111 2.84 1.74 1.06
N PHE A 112 3.56 1.15 2.01
CA PHE A 112 4.95 1.46 2.25
C PHE A 112 5.82 0.40 1.58
N HIS A 113 6.84 0.83 0.84
CA HIS A 113 7.81 -0.07 0.21
C HIS A 113 9.21 0.25 0.74
N ALA A 114 9.98 -0.81 0.97
CA ALA A 114 11.34 -0.74 1.46
C ALA A 114 12.29 -1.60 0.60
N ASP A 115 13.30 -0.99 0.04
CA ASP A 115 14.44 -1.65 -0.59
C ASP A 115 15.68 -1.28 0.21
N TYR A 116 16.34 -2.24 0.84
CA TYR A 116 17.31 -1.99 1.90
C TYR A 116 18.42 -3.05 1.95
N ASP A 117 19.55 -2.65 2.51
CA ASP A 117 20.70 -3.46 2.85
C ASP A 117 21.27 -3.00 4.20
N ASP A 118 21.32 -3.81 5.25
CA ASP A 118 20.90 -5.22 5.51
C ASP A 118 19.57 -5.29 6.27
N GLY A 119 19.19 -4.25 7.00
CA GLY A 119 17.97 -4.22 7.78
C GLY A 119 17.48 -2.81 8.05
N PHE A 120 16.21 -2.68 8.42
CA PHE A 120 15.60 -1.38 8.69
C PHE A 120 14.47 -1.43 9.70
N ILE A 121 14.12 -0.24 10.22
CA ILE A 121 12.86 0.02 10.92
C ILE A 121 12.31 1.34 10.40
N ALA A 122 11.04 1.35 10.00
CA ALA A 122 10.32 2.52 9.50
C ALA A 122 9.25 2.97 10.50
N TYR A 123 9.14 4.28 10.67
CA TYR A 123 8.16 4.94 11.52
C TYR A 123 7.42 6.02 10.73
N LEU A 124 6.10 6.07 10.87
CA LEU A 124 5.24 7.14 10.37
C LEU A 124 4.67 7.90 11.57
N ASN A 125 4.98 9.19 11.67
CA ASN A 125 4.59 10.05 12.81
C ASN A 125 4.97 9.48 14.20
N GLY A 126 6.12 8.79 14.28
CA GLY A 126 6.60 8.16 15.50
C GLY A 126 6.10 6.73 15.75
N GLN A 127 5.08 6.28 15.07
CA GLN A 127 4.54 4.92 15.14
C GLN A 127 5.31 4.01 14.18
N GLU A 128 5.71 2.82 14.63
CA GLU A 128 6.38 1.84 13.79
C GLU A 128 5.40 1.23 12.80
N ILE A 129 5.77 1.23 11.52
CA ILE A 129 4.93 0.72 10.43
C ILE A 129 5.48 -0.55 9.77
N MET A 130 6.80 -0.73 9.78
CA MET A 130 7.44 -1.92 9.21
C MET A 130 8.86 -2.07 9.75
N ARG A 131 9.36 -3.29 9.82
CA ARG A 131 10.77 -3.62 10.10
C ARG A 131 11.20 -4.90 9.38
N SER A 132 12.50 -5.03 9.19
CA SER A 132 13.11 -6.30 8.79
C SER A 132 13.16 -7.30 9.95
N ASP A 133 13.02 -8.59 9.66
CA ASP A 133 12.96 -9.67 10.66
C ASP A 133 14.31 -9.93 11.36
N ASN A 134 15.39 -9.41 10.84
CA ASN A 134 16.76 -9.63 11.32
C ASN A 134 17.25 -8.63 12.38
N LEU A 135 16.35 -7.80 12.92
CA LEU A 135 16.60 -6.87 14.01
C LEU A 135 15.85 -7.27 15.29
N SER A 136 16.43 -6.95 16.46
CA SER A 136 15.75 -7.15 17.74
C SER A 136 14.53 -6.24 17.89
N VAL A 137 13.63 -6.54 18.82
CA VAL A 137 12.40 -5.75 19.07
C VAL A 137 12.71 -4.30 19.45
N SER A 138 13.84 -4.06 20.14
CA SER A 138 14.27 -2.71 20.55
C SER A 138 15.76 -2.57 20.27
N PRO A 139 16.16 -2.43 19.00
CA PRO A 139 17.57 -2.46 18.65
C PRO A 139 18.32 -1.24 19.21
N ALA A 140 19.52 -1.50 19.70
CA ALA A 140 20.44 -0.44 20.09
C ALA A 140 20.78 0.45 18.89
N TYR A 141 21.29 1.65 19.13
CA TYR A 141 21.59 2.65 18.09
C TYR A 141 22.48 2.11 16.95
N HIS A 142 23.45 1.27 17.27
CA HIS A 142 24.37 0.63 16.32
C HIS A 142 24.24 -0.89 16.32
N GLU A 143 23.08 -1.41 16.64
CA GLU A 143 22.86 -2.85 16.56
C GLU A 143 23.07 -3.30 15.13
N LEU A 144 23.84 -4.34 14.95
CA LEU A 144 24.01 -5.01 13.67
C LEU A 144 22.84 -6.00 13.47
N THR A 145 22.46 -6.23 12.23
CA THR A 145 21.44 -7.24 11.90
C THR A 145 21.98 -8.66 12.18
N SER A 146 21.10 -9.59 12.46
CA SER A 146 21.45 -11.00 12.73
C SER A 146 21.78 -11.80 11.47
N SER A 147 21.45 -11.28 10.30
CA SER A 147 21.73 -11.86 8.98
C SER A 147 21.87 -10.76 7.93
N GLN A 148 22.55 -11.06 6.84
CA GLN A 148 22.63 -10.19 5.67
C GLN A 148 21.33 -10.21 4.87
N HIS A 149 21.04 -9.08 4.23
CA HIS A 149 19.99 -8.90 3.25
C HIS A 149 20.48 -7.90 2.19
N GLU A 150 20.27 -8.21 0.92
CA GLU A 150 20.67 -7.39 -0.21
C GLU A 150 19.46 -6.62 -0.76
N ALA A 151 19.62 -5.35 -1.09
CA ALA A 151 18.64 -4.57 -1.82
C ALA A 151 18.28 -5.24 -3.16
N ALA A 152 17.06 -5.16 -3.60
CA ALA A 152 16.58 -5.88 -4.78
C ALA A 152 16.47 -5.01 -6.03
N MET A 153 16.20 -3.71 -5.87
CA MET A 153 15.83 -2.82 -6.99
C MET A 153 16.98 -2.58 -7.98
N TYR A 154 18.24 -2.54 -7.52
CA TYR A 154 19.40 -2.38 -8.40
C TYR A 154 19.54 -3.51 -9.43
N SER A 155 19.04 -4.70 -9.11
CA SER A 155 19.03 -5.88 -9.99
C SER A 155 17.68 -6.07 -10.72
N GLY A 156 16.75 -5.11 -10.62
CA GLY A 156 15.42 -5.18 -11.21
C GLY A 156 14.39 -5.94 -10.38
N GLY A 157 14.68 -6.20 -9.12
CA GLY A 157 13.72 -6.76 -8.15
C GLY A 157 12.69 -5.74 -7.69
N ILE A 158 11.75 -6.20 -6.89
CA ILE A 158 10.66 -5.40 -6.29
C ILE A 158 10.98 -5.25 -4.80
N PRO A 159 10.83 -4.05 -4.22
CA PRO A 159 11.01 -3.83 -2.78
C PRO A 159 9.97 -4.60 -1.95
N ASP A 160 10.31 -4.90 -0.68
CA ASP A 160 9.36 -5.41 0.29
C ASP A 160 8.25 -4.38 0.56
N ASP A 161 7.03 -4.85 0.86
CA ASP A 161 5.91 -3.95 1.08
C ASP A 161 5.02 -4.32 2.27
N VAL A 162 4.29 -3.33 2.76
CA VAL A 162 3.16 -3.48 3.67
C VAL A 162 2.03 -2.56 3.26
N ILE A 163 0.80 -3.09 3.34
CA ILE A 163 -0.44 -2.38 3.00
C ILE A 163 -1.19 -2.06 4.28
N PHE A 164 -1.68 -0.83 4.38
CA PHE A 164 -2.56 -0.34 5.45
C PHE A 164 -3.93 -0.03 4.87
N ASP A 165 -4.98 -0.46 5.54
CA ASP A 165 -6.35 -0.16 5.16
C ASP A 165 -6.84 1.20 5.75
N GLU A 166 -8.07 1.58 5.45
CA GLU A 166 -8.65 2.86 5.83
C GLU A 166 -8.59 3.14 7.34
N GLU A 167 -8.84 2.13 8.18
CA GLU A 167 -8.81 2.28 9.64
C GLU A 167 -7.38 2.57 10.12
N GLU A 168 -6.40 1.89 9.56
CA GLU A 168 -4.98 2.10 9.87
C GLU A 168 -4.45 3.44 9.31
N VAL A 169 -4.96 3.88 8.15
CA VAL A 169 -4.62 5.19 7.56
C VAL A 169 -5.00 6.34 8.50
N GLU A 170 -6.23 6.30 9.06
CA GLU A 170 -6.71 7.31 10.01
C GLU A 170 -5.87 7.37 11.31
N GLU A 171 -5.29 6.23 11.72
CA GLU A 171 -4.41 6.17 12.89
C GLU A 171 -2.98 6.67 12.59
N LEU A 172 -2.52 6.51 11.34
CA LEU A 172 -1.13 6.75 10.94
C LEU A 172 -0.88 8.16 10.39
N LEU A 173 -1.85 8.75 9.67
CA LEU A 173 -1.69 10.05 9.00
C LEU A 173 -2.38 11.19 9.74
N LEU A 174 -1.82 12.39 9.51
CA LEU A 174 -2.36 13.65 9.99
C LEU A 174 -2.66 14.56 8.79
N ASP A 175 -3.71 15.35 8.86
CA ASP A 175 -3.87 16.51 7.97
C ASP A 175 -2.71 17.48 8.16
N GLY A 176 -2.11 17.93 7.07
CA GLY A 176 -0.94 18.80 7.09
C GLY A 176 0.37 18.02 7.13
N ALA A 177 1.30 18.42 7.98
CA ALA A 177 2.65 17.87 8.03
C ALA A 177 2.68 16.47 8.66
N ASN A 178 3.44 15.58 8.02
CA ASN A 178 3.72 14.21 8.46
C ASN A 178 5.21 13.93 8.33
N ILE A 179 5.72 12.94 9.04
CA ILE A 179 7.11 12.53 9.01
C ILE A 179 7.25 11.02 8.77
N LEU A 180 7.99 10.64 7.73
CA LEU A 180 8.50 9.29 7.55
C LEU A 180 9.94 9.26 8.06
N ALA A 181 10.20 8.46 9.09
CA ALA A 181 11.49 8.34 9.75
C ALA A 181 11.96 6.89 9.69
N ILE A 182 13.19 6.65 9.23
CA ILE A 182 13.69 5.31 9.00
C ILE A 182 15.10 5.19 9.56
N ARG A 183 15.39 4.04 10.15
CA ARG A 183 16.73 3.65 10.53
C ARG A 183 17.14 2.41 9.74
N VAL A 184 18.27 2.51 9.04
CA VAL A 184 18.88 1.40 8.31
C VAL A 184 20.06 0.88 9.11
N HIS A 185 20.27 -0.44 9.11
CA HIS A 185 21.30 -1.13 9.87
C HIS A 185 22.06 -2.09 8.97
N ASN A 186 23.36 -2.15 9.21
CA ASN A 186 24.27 -3.08 8.58
C ASN A 186 24.42 -4.38 9.37
N ALA A 187 24.80 -5.48 8.71
CA ALA A 187 25.11 -6.77 9.32
C ALA A 187 26.52 -6.80 9.93
N SER A 188 27.41 -5.91 9.52
CA SER A 188 28.76 -5.83 10.08
C SER A 188 29.28 -4.40 10.10
N THR A 189 30.26 -4.13 11.00
CA THR A 189 30.95 -2.83 11.06
C THR A 189 31.87 -2.59 9.88
N ASN A 190 32.17 -3.61 9.11
CA ASN A 190 33.04 -3.58 7.93
C ASN A 190 32.29 -4.01 6.66
N SER A 191 30.98 -3.79 6.61
CA SER A 191 30.23 -4.05 5.39
C SER A 191 30.76 -3.20 4.23
N SER A 192 30.76 -3.78 3.04
CA SER A 192 31.20 -3.11 1.80
C SER A 192 30.21 -2.04 1.35
N ASP A 193 28.96 -2.16 1.78
CA ASP A 193 27.80 -1.43 1.29
C ASP A 193 26.74 -1.20 2.39
N LEU A 194 25.81 -0.36 2.09
CA LEU A 194 24.55 -0.08 2.80
C LEU A 194 23.68 0.75 1.86
N THR A 195 22.44 0.38 1.69
CA THR A 195 21.49 1.18 0.89
C THR A 195 20.10 1.25 1.53
N GLY A 196 19.37 2.32 1.23
CA GLY A 196 17.98 2.47 1.63
C GLY A 196 17.17 3.32 0.66
N ASN A 197 16.19 2.66 0.01
CA ASN A 197 15.22 3.27 -0.88
C ASN A 197 13.81 3.04 -0.34
N PHE A 198 13.09 4.11 0.01
CA PHE A 198 11.80 4.01 0.67
C PHE A 198 10.75 4.82 -0.06
N PHE A 199 9.53 4.26 -0.13
CA PHE A 199 8.40 4.86 -0.81
C PHE A 199 7.15 4.76 0.05
N LEU A 200 6.29 5.76 -0.01
CA LEU A 200 4.96 5.75 0.59
C LEU A 200 3.96 6.20 -0.46
N SER A 201 3.06 5.31 -0.85
CA SER A 201 2.02 5.58 -1.84
C SER A 201 0.64 5.50 -1.21
N ALA A 202 -0.25 6.38 -1.65
CA ALA A 202 -1.63 6.48 -1.17
C ALA A 202 -2.63 6.14 -2.27
N GLY A 203 -3.64 5.36 -1.92
CA GLY A 203 -4.84 5.13 -2.71
C GLY A 203 -5.88 6.19 -2.39
N LEU A 204 -6.27 7.03 -3.37
CA LEU A 204 -7.09 8.22 -3.21
C LEU A 204 -8.46 8.05 -3.87
N THR A 205 -9.52 8.50 -3.18
CA THR A 205 -10.88 8.53 -3.75
C THR A 205 -11.06 9.65 -4.77
N SER A 206 -10.35 10.77 -4.62
CA SER A 206 -10.41 11.90 -5.54
C SER A 206 -9.83 11.55 -6.91
N ALA A 207 -10.50 11.97 -7.99
CA ALA A 207 -10.00 11.81 -9.35
C ALA A 207 -8.95 12.87 -9.75
N GLN A 208 -8.75 13.91 -8.92
CA GLN A 208 -7.80 14.99 -9.20
C GLN A 208 -6.42 14.65 -8.62
N SER A 209 -5.37 14.84 -9.43
CA SER A 209 -3.99 14.63 -8.99
C SER A 209 -3.58 15.71 -7.98
N GLN A 210 -2.97 15.29 -6.88
CA GLN A 210 -2.55 16.15 -5.76
C GLN A 210 -1.10 15.93 -5.37
N TYR A 211 -0.58 14.72 -5.58
CA TYR A 211 0.76 14.28 -5.17
C TYR A 211 1.60 13.83 -6.37
N GLN A 212 2.71 13.17 -6.11
CA GLN A 212 3.61 12.69 -7.14
C GLN A 212 3.07 11.43 -7.82
N ASN A 213 3.42 11.21 -9.08
CA ASN A 213 3.11 9.93 -9.73
C ASN A 213 3.80 8.76 -9.03
N ILE A 214 3.12 7.62 -8.96
CA ILE A 214 3.73 6.38 -8.48
C ILE A 214 4.92 5.98 -9.36
N PRO A 215 5.93 5.29 -8.80
CA PRO A 215 7.04 4.76 -9.59
C PRO A 215 6.56 3.80 -10.68
N ALA A 216 7.26 3.77 -11.82
CA ALA A 216 6.86 2.96 -12.97
C ALA A 216 6.88 1.43 -12.71
N TRP A 217 7.66 0.97 -11.73
CA TRP A 217 7.72 -0.43 -11.33
C TRP A 217 6.54 -0.84 -10.43
N PHE A 218 5.88 0.12 -9.77
CA PHE A 218 4.80 -0.16 -8.84
C PHE A 218 3.48 -0.44 -9.57
N SER A 219 2.93 -1.64 -9.38
CA SER A 219 1.61 -2.02 -9.83
C SER A 219 0.66 -2.04 -8.65
N PRO A 220 -0.21 -1.03 -8.50
CA PRO A 220 -1.13 -0.97 -7.37
C PRO A 220 -2.05 -2.18 -7.28
N PRO A 221 -2.38 -2.64 -6.07
CA PRO A 221 -3.32 -3.73 -5.89
C PRO A 221 -4.73 -3.32 -6.33
N VAL A 222 -5.49 -4.30 -6.78
CA VAL A 222 -6.93 -4.12 -7.04
C VAL A 222 -7.65 -4.18 -5.71
N VAL A 223 -8.15 -3.03 -5.25
CA VAL A 223 -9.01 -2.94 -4.06
C VAL A 223 -10.46 -3.12 -4.49
N LEU A 224 -11.15 -4.07 -3.88
CA LEU A 224 -12.54 -4.39 -4.19
C LEU A 224 -13.49 -3.84 -3.12
N PRO A 225 -14.65 -3.30 -3.50
CA PRO A 225 -15.68 -2.94 -2.52
C PRO A 225 -16.26 -4.19 -1.86
N HIS A 226 -16.58 -4.06 -0.58
CA HIS A 226 -17.18 -5.11 0.25
C HIS A 226 -18.58 -4.71 0.68
N ALA A 227 -19.57 -5.52 0.32
CA ALA A 227 -20.94 -5.31 0.75
C ALA A 227 -21.13 -5.63 2.25
N SER A 228 -22.13 -4.99 2.86
CA SER A 228 -22.52 -5.20 4.27
C SER A 228 -23.21 -6.55 4.54
N PHE A 229 -23.34 -7.41 3.54
CA PHE A 229 -24.00 -8.71 3.64
C PHE A 229 -23.09 -9.84 3.12
N LYS A 230 -23.42 -11.06 3.56
CA LYS A 230 -22.92 -12.32 3.01
C LYS A 230 -24.01 -12.97 2.17
N LEU A 231 -23.60 -13.85 1.25
CA LEU A 231 -24.51 -14.61 0.40
C LEU A 231 -24.60 -16.05 0.88
N ALA A 232 -25.83 -16.58 0.86
CA ALA A 232 -26.11 -17.98 1.14
C ALA A 232 -26.84 -18.63 -0.04
N THR A 233 -26.81 -19.96 -0.10
CA THR A 233 -27.57 -20.72 -1.08
C THR A 233 -29.08 -20.50 -0.90
N GLY A 234 -29.81 -20.45 -1.98
CA GLY A 234 -31.26 -20.18 -1.98
C GLY A 234 -31.64 -18.71 -1.90
N GLU A 235 -30.68 -17.80 -1.64
CA GLU A 235 -30.91 -16.35 -1.68
C GLU A 235 -30.97 -15.82 -3.12
N THR A 236 -31.54 -14.61 -3.29
CA THR A 236 -31.56 -13.90 -4.55
C THR A 236 -30.79 -12.59 -4.42
N ILE A 237 -29.82 -12.38 -5.31
CA ILE A 237 -29.17 -11.09 -5.47
C ILE A 237 -30.06 -10.25 -6.38
N ILE A 238 -30.34 -9.02 -5.97
CA ILE A 238 -31.17 -8.07 -6.69
C ILE A 238 -30.41 -6.77 -6.84
N ILE A 239 -30.41 -6.21 -8.05
CA ILE A 239 -29.92 -4.87 -8.35
C ILE A 239 -31.12 -4.00 -8.68
N SER A 240 -31.30 -2.89 -7.96
CA SER A 240 -32.36 -1.91 -8.19
C SER A 240 -31.79 -0.50 -8.27
N ASP A 241 -32.54 0.41 -8.86
CA ASP A 241 -32.24 1.85 -8.79
C ASP A 241 -32.72 2.46 -7.45
N THR A 242 -32.50 3.76 -7.27
CA THR A 242 -32.89 4.51 -6.08
C THR A 242 -34.41 4.65 -5.91
N ASN A 243 -35.21 4.30 -6.90
CA ASN A 243 -36.69 4.23 -6.83
C ASN A 243 -37.19 2.81 -6.58
N GLU A 244 -36.31 1.90 -6.18
CA GLU A 244 -36.59 0.47 -5.97
C GLU A 244 -37.05 -0.27 -7.24
N VAL A 245 -36.76 0.25 -8.43
CA VAL A 245 -37.02 -0.45 -9.70
C VAL A 245 -35.92 -1.48 -9.93
N ILE A 246 -36.31 -2.75 -10.01
CA ILE A 246 -35.37 -3.86 -10.21
C ILE A 246 -34.82 -3.82 -11.63
N SER A 247 -33.50 -3.69 -11.74
CA SER A 247 -32.76 -3.72 -13.00
C SER A 247 -32.38 -5.15 -13.40
N ASP A 248 -31.92 -5.97 -12.45
CA ASP A 248 -31.61 -7.39 -12.66
C ASP A 248 -31.69 -8.19 -11.37
N SER A 249 -31.80 -9.51 -11.49
CA SER A 249 -31.79 -10.41 -10.33
C SER A 249 -31.28 -11.81 -10.71
N ILE A 250 -30.65 -12.47 -9.74
CA ILE A 250 -30.18 -13.84 -9.86
C ILE A 250 -30.37 -14.61 -8.56
N ALA A 251 -30.98 -15.80 -8.65
CA ALA A 251 -31.02 -16.72 -7.53
C ALA A 251 -29.68 -17.46 -7.39
N ILE A 252 -29.20 -17.60 -6.17
CA ILE A 252 -28.02 -18.42 -5.84
C ILE A 252 -28.50 -19.87 -5.76
N PRO A 253 -28.05 -20.76 -6.66
CA PRO A 253 -28.53 -22.14 -6.68
C PRO A 253 -28.03 -22.90 -5.45
N GLU A 254 -28.83 -23.86 -4.99
CA GLU A 254 -28.37 -24.86 -4.05
C GLU A 254 -27.27 -25.72 -4.67
N GLY A 255 -26.28 -26.12 -3.87
CA GLY A 255 -25.20 -27.00 -4.31
C GLY A 255 -24.13 -26.33 -5.16
N LEU A 256 -24.03 -24.99 -5.16
CA LEU A 256 -22.90 -24.30 -5.76
C LEU A 256 -21.61 -24.69 -5.01
N THR A 257 -20.70 -25.35 -5.72
CA THR A 257 -19.42 -25.80 -5.15
C THR A 257 -18.35 -24.71 -5.23
N PRO A 258 -17.32 -24.73 -4.37
CA PRO A 258 -16.19 -23.82 -4.50
C PRO A 258 -15.60 -23.84 -5.93
N ASN A 259 -15.18 -22.68 -6.41
CA ASN A 259 -14.63 -22.46 -7.76
C ASN A 259 -15.61 -22.65 -8.94
N LEU A 260 -16.90 -22.82 -8.67
CA LEU A 260 -17.94 -22.76 -9.68
C LEU A 260 -18.57 -21.36 -9.69
N SER A 261 -18.63 -20.69 -10.82
CA SER A 261 -19.32 -19.41 -10.97
C SER A 261 -20.57 -19.54 -11.83
N ARG A 262 -21.49 -18.59 -11.66
CA ARG A 262 -22.71 -18.47 -12.47
C ARG A 262 -22.75 -17.07 -13.07
N GLY A 263 -22.88 -16.97 -14.37
CA GLY A 263 -22.87 -15.70 -15.09
C GLY A 263 -23.68 -15.76 -16.38
N ARG A 264 -23.84 -14.61 -17.00
CA ARG A 264 -24.45 -14.52 -18.34
C ARG A 264 -23.38 -14.67 -19.42
N THR A 265 -23.75 -15.31 -20.54
CA THR A 265 -22.92 -15.35 -21.74
C THR A 265 -23.78 -15.08 -22.98
N PRO A 266 -23.51 -14.01 -23.75
CA PRO A 266 -22.55 -12.95 -23.47
C PRO A 266 -22.95 -12.12 -22.23
N ASP A 267 -21.97 -11.38 -21.68
CA ASP A 267 -22.17 -10.54 -20.49
C ASP A 267 -23.35 -9.58 -20.65
N GLY A 268 -24.08 -9.38 -19.56
CA GLY A 268 -25.21 -8.45 -19.47
C GLY A 268 -26.51 -8.87 -20.13
N MET A 269 -26.50 -9.74 -21.15
CA MET A 269 -27.69 -10.03 -21.95
C MET A 269 -27.96 -11.52 -22.21
N GLY A 270 -26.99 -12.40 -22.06
CA GLY A 270 -27.10 -13.81 -22.43
C GLY A 270 -27.84 -14.68 -21.41
N ASN A 271 -27.88 -15.98 -21.70
CA ASN A 271 -28.41 -16.98 -20.78
C ASN A 271 -27.51 -17.14 -19.54
N TRP A 272 -28.10 -17.53 -18.42
CA TRP A 272 -27.37 -17.88 -17.20
C TRP A 272 -26.71 -19.26 -17.36
N CYS A 273 -25.41 -19.31 -17.19
CA CYS A 273 -24.57 -20.47 -17.31
C CYS A 273 -23.69 -20.70 -16.10
N PHE A 274 -23.20 -21.92 -15.93
CA PHE A 274 -22.19 -22.25 -14.93
C PHE A 274 -20.82 -22.32 -15.60
N PHE A 275 -19.80 -21.79 -14.89
CA PHE A 275 -18.43 -21.77 -15.37
C PHE A 275 -17.51 -22.44 -14.33
N ASN A 276 -16.71 -23.40 -14.78
CA ASN A 276 -15.71 -24.07 -13.93
C ASN A 276 -14.46 -23.19 -13.69
N THR A 277 -14.30 -22.14 -14.47
CA THR A 277 -13.25 -21.15 -14.30
C THR A 277 -13.90 -19.78 -14.12
N PRO A 278 -13.99 -19.26 -12.91
CA PRO A 278 -14.50 -17.91 -12.65
C PRO A 278 -13.65 -16.84 -13.37
N THR A 279 -14.32 -15.80 -13.86
CA THR A 279 -13.69 -14.67 -14.57
C THR A 279 -13.94 -13.35 -13.84
N PRO A 280 -13.46 -13.17 -12.59
CA PRO A 280 -13.64 -11.91 -11.87
C PRO A 280 -13.01 -10.77 -12.66
N ASN A 281 -13.75 -9.65 -12.81
CA ASN A 281 -13.37 -8.50 -13.65
C ASN A 281 -13.10 -8.83 -15.12
N GLY A 282 -13.50 -9.99 -15.60
CA GLY A 282 -13.32 -10.45 -16.96
C GLY A 282 -14.64 -10.85 -17.64
N THR A 283 -14.64 -10.90 -18.97
CA THR A 283 -15.81 -11.25 -19.76
C THR A 283 -16.10 -12.75 -19.75
N ASN A 284 -17.39 -13.12 -19.72
CA ASN A 284 -17.87 -14.50 -19.82
C ASN A 284 -17.99 -14.99 -21.29
N ASN A 285 -17.09 -14.60 -22.16
CA ASN A 285 -17.15 -14.94 -23.59
C ASN A 285 -16.76 -16.40 -23.92
N GLN A 286 -16.80 -17.30 -22.94
CA GLN A 286 -16.51 -18.71 -23.18
C GLN A 286 -17.74 -19.41 -23.76
N SER A 287 -17.54 -20.12 -24.86
CA SER A 287 -18.55 -20.74 -25.69
C SER A 287 -19.27 -21.98 -25.14
N ASN A 288 -19.10 -22.28 -23.84
CA ASN A 288 -19.66 -23.50 -23.22
C ASN A 288 -20.58 -23.14 -22.08
N CYS A 289 -21.81 -22.91 -22.38
CA CYS A 289 -22.94 -22.87 -21.48
C CYS A 289 -23.52 -24.28 -21.31
#